data_adcfb33149573faa9cec31bd7d749299
#
_entry.id   adcfb33149573faa9cec31bd7d749299
#
_cell.length_a   1.000
_cell.length_b   1.000
_cell.length_c   1.000
_cell.angle_alpha   90.00
_cell.angle_beta   90.00
_cell.angle_gamma   90.00
#
_symmetry.space_group_name_H-M   'P 1'
#
loop_
_entity.id
_entity.type
_entity.pdbx_description
1 polymer ?
#
loop_
_entity_poly.entity_id
_entity_poly.type
_entity_poly.pdbx_seq_one_letter_code
_entity_poly.pdbx_strand_id
1 'polypeptide(L)'
;MKKILIVAGAVSALAASGLAAAGLSTASERQSEATAATNRAEIEAIVHDYLLANPEILIEMQTALEQKMREQQAAASRQAIAESADLIFNSEYDGVIGNPDGDVTVVEFFDYNCGYCRRALSDMEALVQSDPNLRFVLKEFPILGPESHEAHVVSMAFRELMPEKYGEFHRKLLGGGGRADGESAMKIALELGADEAQLRERMRDPEIEAAFRKTYELADRLQITGTPSYVIGQEVVFGALGKDHLSEKIESARQ
;
A
#
# COMPACT_ATOMS: atom_id res chain seq x y z
N MET A 1 -33.00 -80.60 55.95
CA MET A 1 -32.03 -81.53 55.34
C MET A 1 -31.42 -80.91 54.15
N LYS A 2 -30.05 -80.81 54.15
CA LYS A 2 -29.14 -80.68 52.99
C LYS A 2 -29.22 -79.40 52.17
N LYS A 3 -28.22 -78.72 51.85
CA LYS A 3 -26.72 -78.67 52.06
C LYS A 3 -26.30 -77.35 51.54
N ILE A 4 -25.49 -76.69 52.28
CA ILE A 4 -24.66 -75.55 51.94
C ILE A 4 -23.63 -76.04 50.93
N LEU A 5 -23.30 -75.23 49.89
CA LEU A 5 -21.96 -75.21 49.33
C LEU A 5 -21.53 -73.81 48.89
N ILE A 6 -20.45 -73.48 49.46
CA ILE A 6 -19.63 -72.30 49.33
C ILE A 6 -19.05 -72.19 47.92
N VAL A 7 -19.09 -71.07 47.31
CA VAL A 7 -18.04 -70.61 46.31
C VAL A 7 -17.64 -69.20 46.70
N ALA A 8 -16.63 -69.12 47.54
CA ALA A 8 -15.79 -67.95 47.70
C ALA A 8 -14.47 -68.21 46.95
N GLY A 9 -14.09 -67.29 46.11
CA GLY A 9 -12.72 -67.31 45.56
C GLY A 9 -12.62 -67.22 44.07
N ALA A 10 -12.78 -65.99 43.52
CA ALA A 10 -12.19 -65.62 42.22
C ALA A 10 -12.41 -64.10 41.87
N VAL A 11 -12.08 -63.19 42.76
CA VAL A 11 -12.14 -61.73 42.41
C VAL A 11 -10.84 -60.97 42.68
N SER A 12 -9.80 -61.65 43.19
CA SER A 12 -8.58 -60.95 43.64
C SER A 12 -7.41 -60.91 42.66
N ALA A 13 -7.54 -61.46 41.42
CA ALA A 13 -6.39 -61.58 40.51
C ALA A 13 -6.41 -60.59 39.33
N LEU A 14 -7.46 -59.80 39.14
CA LEU A 14 -7.56 -58.87 37.99
C LEU A 14 -7.21 -57.39 38.30
N ALA A 15 -7.08 -57.03 39.55
CA ALA A 15 -6.75 -55.65 39.96
C ALA A 15 -5.23 -55.35 39.97
N ALA A 16 -4.37 -56.36 40.02
CA ALA A 16 -2.93 -56.14 40.06
C ALA A 16 -2.28 -55.96 38.67
N SER A 17 -2.92 -56.46 37.62
CA SER A 17 -2.39 -56.31 36.24
C SER A 17 -2.64 -54.94 35.61
N GLY A 18 -3.69 -54.24 36.03
CA GLY A 18 -4.01 -52.89 35.48
C GLY A 18 -3.13 -51.76 36.02
N LEU A 19 -2.69 -51.86 37.27
CA LEU A 19 -1.82 -50.86 37.89
C LEU A 19 -0.34 -50.94 37.36
N ALA A 20 0.12 -52.11 36.97
CA ALA A 20 1.47 -52.26 36.40
C ALA A 20 1.55 -51.74 34.96
N ALA A 21 0.50 -51.88 34.15
CA ALA A 21 0.45 -51.36 32.79
C ALA A 21 0.35 -49.85 32.73
N ALA A 22 -0.41 -49.20 33.62
CA ALA A 22 -0.51 -47.76 33.70
C ALA A 22 0.80 -47.11 34.20
N GLY A 23 1.52 -47.76 35.11
CA GLY A 23 2.83 -47.27 35.58
C GLY A 23 3.94 -47.34 34.55
N LEU A 24 3.89 -48.34 33.66
CA LEU A 24 4.87 -48.53 32.58
C LEU A 24 4.65 -47.52 31.43
N SER A 25 3.39 -47.16 31.12
CA SER A 25 3.06 -46.14 30.11
C SER A 25 3.54 -44.73 30.54
N THR A 26 3.25 -44.34 31.80
CA THR A 26 3.70 -43.05 32.30
C THR A 26 5.20 -42.92 32.50
N ALA A 27 5.93 -44.04 32.76
CA ALA A 27 7.36 -44.06 32.85
C ALA A 27 8.03 -43.91 31.46
N SER A 28 7.46 -44.56 30.42
CA SER A 28 7.92 -44.42 29.03
C SER A 28 7.69 -43.02 28.48
N GLU A 29 6.55 -42.39 28.75
CA GLU A 29 6.24 -41.00 28.36
C GLU A 29 7.19 -40.02 29.03
N ARG A 30 7.45 -40.12 30.33
CA ARG A 30 8.40 -39.28 31.05
C ARG A 30 9.85 -39.45 30.54
N GLN A 31 10.22 -40.65 30.15
CA GLN A 31 11.56 -40.92 29.60
C GLN A 31 11.70 -40.34 28.20
N SER A 32 10.64 -40.38 27.38
CA SER A 32 10.59 -39.74 26.06
C SER A 32 10.66 -38.20 26.18
N GLU A 33 9.91 -37.63 27.11
CA GLU A 33 9.95 -36.16 27.36
C GLU A 33 11.32 -35.72 27.90
N ALA A 34 11.92 -36.48 28.81
CA ALA A 34 13.26 -36.17 29.33
C ALA A 34 14.34 -36.26 28.23
N THR A 35 14.26 -37.25 27.34
CA THR A 35 15.17 -37.40 26.20
C THR A 35 14.99 -36.25 25.21
N ALA A 36 13.74 -35.87 24.92
CA ALA A 36 13.43 -34.75 24.05
C ALA A 36 13.92 -33.42 24.63
N ALA A 37 13.78 -33.20 25.94
CA ALA A 37 14.26 -32.01 26.63
C ALA A 37 15.80 -31.95 26.65
N THR A 38 16.50 -33.06 26.85
CA THR A 38 17.96 -33.15 26.80
C THR A 38 18.47 -32.85 25.39
N ASN A 39 17.88 -33.46 24.36
CA ASN A 39 18.24 -33.20 22.96
C ASN A 39 18.01 -31.72 22.60
N ARG A 40 16.95 -31.11 23.10
CA ARG A 40 16.68 -29.69 22.88
C ARG A 40 17.75 -28.79 23.51
N ALA A 41 18.11 -29.04 24.75
CA ALA A 41 19.13 -28.25 25.44
C ALA A 41 20.52 -28.38 24.75
N GLU A 42 20.87 -29.56 24.30
CA GLU A 42 22.11 -29.78 23.52
C GLU A 42 22.07 -29.03 22.18
N ILE A 43 20.95 -29.04 21.44
CA ILE A 43 20.80 -28.29 20.20
C ILE A 43 20.89 -26.79 20.45
N GLU A 44 20.21 -26.30 21.49
CA GLU A 44 20.25 -24.87 21.86
C GLU A 44 21.69 -24.43 22.21
N ALA A 45 22.46 -25.24 22.93
CA ALA A 45 23.85 -24.96 23.23
C ALA A 45 24.72 -24.93 21.96
N ILE A 46 24.57 -25.91 21.07
CA ILE A 46 25.32 -25.97 19.79
C ILE A 46 24.99 -24.72 18.95
N VAL A 47 23.73 -24.36 18.83
CA VAL A 47 23.30 -23.17 18.06
C VAL A 47 23.87 -21.90 18.67
N HIS A 48 23.79 -21.76 20.00
CA HIS A 48 24.36 -20.62 20.71
C HIS A 48 25.86 -20.46 20.47
N ASP A 49 26.63 -21.53 20.68
CA ASP A 49 28.07 -21.51 20.53
C ASP A 49 28.50 -21.27 19.07
N TYR A 50 27.74 -21.84 18.12
CA TYR A 50 27.95 -21.62 16.68
C TYR A 50 27.72 -20.17 16.29
N LEU A 51 26.62 -19.54 16.77
CA LEU A 51 26.33 -18.14 16.47
C LEU A 51 27.37 -17.18 17.11
N LEU A 52 27.87 -17.49 18.32
CA LEU A 52 28.91 -16.70 18.92
C LEU A 52 30.29 -16.88 18.24
N ALA A 53 30.55 -18.05 17.69
CA ALA A 53 31.78 -18.31 16.94
C ALA A 53 31.73 -17.71 15.53
N ASN A 54 30.52 -17.45 14.97
CA ASN A 54 30.32 -16.93 13.63
C ASN A 54 29.36 -15.71 13.65
N PRO A 55 29.74 -14.58 14.27
CA PRO A 55 28.87 -13.44 14.48
C PRO A 55 28.43 -12.75 13.17
N GLU A 56 29.14 -12.97 12.07
CA GLU A 56 28.77 -12.50 10.71
C GLU A 56 27.40 -13.03 10.24
N ILE A 57 26.94 -14.16 10.75
CA ILE A 57 25.61 -14.71 10.47
C ILE A 57 24.49 -13.70 10.78
N LEU A 58 24.68 -12.85 11.80
CA LEU A 58 23.71 -11.80 12.11
C LEU A 58 23.49 -10.85 10.93
N ILE A 59 24.56 -10.46 10.22
CA ILE A 59 24.50 -9.59 9.04
C ILE A 59 23.82 -10.32 7.89
N GLU A 60 24.13 -11.59 7.67
CA GLU A 60 23.50 -12.40 6.63
C GLU A 60 21.99 -12.57 6.90
N MET A 61 21.62 -12.85 8.14
CA MET A 61 20.23 -12.98 8.57
C MET A 61 19.46 -11.65 8.41
N GLN A 62 20.08 -10.52 8.75
CA GLN A 62 19.50 -9.20 8.58
C GLN A 62 19.23 -8.92 7.10
N THR A 63 20.20 -9.16 6.23
CA THR A 63 20.07 -9.00 4.78
C THR A 63 18.95 -9.87 4.21
N ALA A 64 18.89 -11.15 4.62
CA ALA A 64 17.83 -12.06 4.21
C ALA A 64 16.45 -11.65 4.70
N LEU A 65 16.35 -11.13 5.92
CA LEU A 65 15.10 -10.59 6.48
C LEU A 65 14.64 -9.36 5.70
N GLU A 66 15.54 -8.42 5.44
CA GLU A 66 15.23 -7.21 4.64
C GLU A 66 14.76 -7.57 3.23
N GLN A 67 15.40 -8.52 2.58
CA GLN A 67 14.99 -9.00 1.27
C GLN A 67 13.58 -9.61 1.33
N LYS A 68 13.32 -10.49 2.29
CA LYS A 68 12.00 -11.10 2.49
C LYS A 68 10.92 -10.05 2.75
N MET A 69 11.21 -9.03 3.57
CA MET A 69 10.28 -7.93 3.84
C MET A 69 9.99 -7.12 2.57
N ARG A 70 11.02 -6.80 1.76
CA ARG A 70 10.84 -6.12 0.47
C ARG A 70 9.97 -6.93 -0.50
N GLU A 71 10.20 -8.23 -0.61
CA GLU A 71 9.40 -9.13 -1.45
C GLU A 71 7.94 -9.21 -0.99
N GLN A 72 7.71 -9.33 0.31
CA GLN A 72 6.36 -9.31 0.89
C GLN A 72 5.64 -7.98 0.65
N GLN A 73 6.34 -6.86 0.86
CA GLN A 73 5.81 -5.52 0.62
C GLN A 73 5.46 -5.33 -0.87
N ALA A 74 6.35 -5.72 -1.77
CA ALA A 74 6.10 -5.63 -3.20
C ALA A 74 4.91 -6.52 -3.64
N ALA A 75 4.77 -7.71 -3.06
CA ALA A 75 3.63 -8.58 -3.34
C ALA A 75 2.31 -7.96 -2.84
N ALA A 76 2.30 -7.42 -1.62
CA ALA A 76 1.13 -6.74 -1.05
C ALA A 76 0.74 -5.50 -1.87
N SER A 77 1.72 -4.71 -2.32
CA SER A 77 1.50 -3.53 -3.18
C SER A 77 0.88 -3.93 -4.52
N ARG A 78 1.42 -4.97 -5.19
CA ARG A 78 0.86 -5.48 -6.45
C ARG A 78 -0.58 -5.96 -6.28
N GLN A 79 -0.88 -6.65 -5.19
CA GLN A 79 -2.24 -7.09 -4.88
C GLN A 79 -3.18 -5.90 -4.68
N ALA A 80 -2.79 -4.91 -3.87
CA ALA A 80 -3.57 -3.71 -3.62
C ALA A 80 -3.85 -2.91 -4.92
N ILE A 81 -2.85 -2.80 -5.81
CA ILE A 81 -3.00 -2.16 -7.13
C ILE A 81 -4.01 -2.94 -7.98
N ALA A 82 -3.89 -4.27 -8.07
CA ALA A 82 -4.79 -5.09 -8.87
C ALA A 82 -6.24 -5.01 -8.38
N GLU A 83 -6.46 -5.06 -7.05
CA GLU A 83 -7.78 -4.96 -6.43
C GLU A 83 -8.41 -3.56 -6.57
N SER A 84 -7.60 -2.53 -6.78
CA SER A 84 -8.04 -1.14 -6.89
C SER A 84 -7.88 -0.55 -8.30
N ALA A 85 -7.63 -1.38 -9.32
CA ALA A 85 -7.24 -0.93 -10.66
C ALA A 85 -8.20 0.10 -11.27
N ASP A 86 -9.51 -0.10 -11.17
CA ASP A 86 -10.50 0.85 -11.69
C ASP A 86 -10.43 2.20 -10.97
N LEU A 87 -10.27 2.19 -9.64
CA LEU A 87 -10.12 3.42 -8.87
C LEU A 87 -8.79 4.13 -9.16
N ILE A 88 -7.74 3.38 -9.47
CA ILE A 88 -6.41 3.92 -9.77
C ILE A 88 -6.40 4.54 -11.17
N PHE A 89 -6.83 3.78 -12.19
CA PHE A 89 -6.58 4.13 -13.58
C PHE A 89 -7.78 4.72 -14.31
N ASN A 90 -9.01 4.47 -13.86
CA ASN A 90 -10.24 4.75 -14.61
C ASN A 90 -11.29 5.56 -13.83
N SER A 91 -10.91 6.18 -12.72
CA SER A 91 -11.86 7.00 -11.96
C SER A 91 -12.29 8.22 -12.76
N GLU A 92 -13.59 8.48 -12.80
CA GLU A 92 -14.19 9.63 -13.47
C GLU A 92 -13.86 10.99 -12.82
N TYR A 93 -13.34 10.95 -11.59
CA TYR A 93 -13.00 12.15 -10.82
C TYR A 93 -11.58 12.67 -11.11
N ASP A 94 -10.79 11.96 -11.89
CA ASP A 94 -9.40 12.30 -12.10
C ASP A 94 -9.18 13.19 -13.31
N GLY A 95 -8.15 14.03 -13.23
CA GLY A 95 -7.63 14.76 -14.38
C GLY A 95 -6.77 13.85 -15.25
N VAL A 96 -6.81 14.06 -16.56
CA VAL A 96 -5.95 13.34 -17.51
C VAL A 96 -5.13 14.34 -18.30
N ILE A 97 -3.82 14.07 -18.38
CA ILE A 97 -2.86 14.85 -19.20
C ILE A 97 -2.12 13.87 -20.13
N GLY A 98 -1.77 14.32 -21.32
CA GLY A 98 -1.17 13.48 -22.34
C GLY A 98 -2.19 12.77 -23.19
N ASN A 99 -1.90 11.54 -23.62
CA ASN A 99 -2.77 10.76 -24.49
C ASN A 99 -3.79 9.95 -23.65
N PRO A 100 -5.11 10.23 -23.72
CA PRO A 100 -6.09 9.46 -22.98
C PRO A 100 -6.13 7.97 -23.37
N ASP A 101 -5.67 7.62 -24.59
CA ASP A 101 -5.58 6.25 -25.11
C ASP A 101 -4.14 5.71 -25.04
N GLY A 102 -3.29 6.31 -24.20
CA GLY A 102 -1.88 5.91 -24.05
C GLY A 102 -1.71 4.49 -23.54
N ASP A 103 -0.65 3.83 -24.01
CA ASP A 103 -0.34 2.43 -23.72
C ASP A 103 0.18 2.22 -22.28
N VAL A 104 0.77 3.27 -21.68
CA VAL A 104 1.17 3.30 -20.27
C VAL A 104 0.49 4.45 -19.55
N THR A 105 -0.02 4.15 -18.37
CA THR A 105 -0.59 5.17 -17.48
C THR A 105 0.30 5.38 -16.27
N VAL A 106 0.69 6.63 -16.06
CA VAL A 106 1.31 7.12 -14.81
C VAL A 106 0.22 7.81 -14.00
N VAL A 107 -0.07 7.30 -12.80
CA VAL A 107 -1.00 7.94 -11.87
C VAL A 107 -0.21 8.71 -10.85
N GLU A 108 -0.46 10.01 -10.68
CA GLU A 108 0.20 10.88 -9.71
C GLU A 108 -0.79 11.32 -8.62
N PHE A 109 -0.46 11.03 -7.37
CA PHE A 109 -1.10 11.63 -6.20
C PHE A 109 -0.38 12.92 -5.87
N PHE A 110 -1.06 14.04 -5.97
CA PHE A 110 -0.43 15.36 -5.85
C PHE A 110 -1.20 16.31 -4.92
N ASP A 111 -0.50 17.37 -4.49
CA ASP A 111 -1.09 18.48 -3.75
C ASP A 111 -0.55 19.80 -4.32
N TYR A 112 -1.42 20.77 -4.59
CA TYR A 112 -1.06 22.06 -5.16
C TYR A 112 -0.07 22.87 -4.32
N ASN A 113 -0.01 22.64 -3.00
CA ASN A 113 0.94 23.29 -2.11
C ASN A 113 2.24 22.47 -1.90
N CYS A 114 2.35 21.31 -2.55
CA CYS A 114 3.55 20.49 -2.43
C CYS A 114 4.70 21.03 -3.30
N GLY A 115 5.78 21.48 -2.66
CA GLY A 115 6.97 21.95 -3.37
C GLY A 115 7.66 20.88 -4.21
N TYR A 116 7.53 19.60 -3.85
CA TYR A 116 8.03 18.47 -4.64
C TYR A 116 7.16 18.19 -5.86
N CYS A 117 5.82 18.31 -5.76
CA CYS A 117 4.91 18.20 -6.91
C CYS A 117 5.17 19.34 -7.91
N ARG A 118 5.41 20.56 -7.42
CA ARG A 118 5.80 21.69 -8.29
C ARG A 118 7.07 21.41 -9.08
N ARG A 119 8.06 20.74 -8.49
CA ARG A 119 9.28 20.33 -9.22
C ARG A 119 9.00 19.20 -10.20
N ALA A 120 8.16 18.24 -9.83
CA ALA A 120 7.78 17.11 -10.67
C ALA A 120 6.95 17.53 -11.90
N LEU A 121 6.29 18.69 -11.86
CA LEU A 121 5.52 19.22 -12.99
C LEU A 121 6.34 19.31 -14.28
N SER A 122 7.58 19.78 -14.20
CA SER A 122 8.47 19.85 -15.37
C SER A 122 8.86 18.48 -15.91
N ASP A 123 8.97 17.48 -15.03
CA ASP A 123 9.26 16.08 -15.42
C ASP A 123 8.06 15.48 -16.15
N MET A 124 6.85 15.67 -15.63
CA MET A 124 5.60 15.24 -16.28
C MET A 124 5.45 15.87 -17.67
N GLU A 125 5.63 17.19 -17.78
CA GLU A 125 5.54 17.90 -19.06
C GLU A 125 6.55 17.39 -20.08
N ALA A 126 7.81 17.18 -19.66
CA ALA A 126 8.84 16.65 -20.52
C ALA A 126 8.59 15.19 -20.96
N LEU A 127 8.03 14.36 -20.06
CA LEU A 127 7.63 12.98 -20.37
C LEU A 127 6.50 12.94 -21.39
N VAL A 128 5.42 13.68 -21.16
CA VAL A 128 4.28 13.75 -22.10
C VAL A 128 4.70 14.31 -23.46
N GLN A 129 5.60 15.30 -23.48
CA GLN A 129 6.11 15.86 -24.73
C GLN A 129 6.97 14.87 -25.52
N SER A 130 7.77 14.05 -24.82
CA SER A 130 8.68 13.09 -25.46
C SER A 130 8.02 11.77 -25.84
N ASP A 131 6.89 11.45 -25.23
CA ASP A 131 6.17 10.18 -25.40
C ASP A 131 4.68 10.40 -25.70
N PRO A 132 4.28 10.34 -26.99
CA PRO A 132 2.90 10.57 -27.41
C PRO A 132 1.92 9.44 -26.98
N ASN A 133 2.44 8.33 -26.49
CA ASN A 133 1.63 7.21 -25.99
C ASN A 133 1.53 7.16 -24.46
N LEU A 134 1.95 8.23 -23.80
CA LEU A 134 1.89 8.32 -22.34
C LEU A 134 0.61 9.01 -21.86
N ARG A 135 -0.05 8.40 -20.90
CA ARG A 135 -1.21 8.93 -20.17
C ARG A 135 -0.82 9.24 -18.74
N PHE A 136 -1.05 10.48 -18.30
CA PHE A 136 -1.01 10.84 -16.89
C PHE A 136 -2.41 10.96 -16.33
N VAL A 137 -2.66 10.32 -15.18
CA VAL A 137 -3.87 10.45 -14.36
C VAL A 137 -3.49 11.18 -13.07
N LEU A 138 -4.17 12.27 -12.78
CA LEU A 138 -3.90 13.14 -11.64
C LEU A 138 -4.94 12.94 -10.55
N LYS A 139 -4.50 12.40 -9.42
CA LYS A 139 -5.30 12.18 -8.20
C LYS A 139 -5.22 13.39 -7.30
N GLU A 140 -6.31 14.09 -7.14
CA GLU A 140 -6.45 15.22 -6.22
C GLU A 140 -6.30 14.71 -4.78
N PHE A 141 -5.16 15.04 -4.11
CA PHE A 141 -4.80 14.51 -2.79
C PHE A 141 -4.38 15.63 -1.84
N PRO A 142 -5.33 16.50 -1.39
CA PRO A 142 -5.06 17.67 -0.56
C PRO A 142 -4.71 17.29 0.88
N ILE A 143 -3.44 17.06 1.18
CA ILE A 143 -2.93 16.65 2.50
C ILE A 143 -2.18 17.75 3.25
N LEU A 144 -1.98 18.93 2.63
CA LEU A 144 -1.14 20.01 3.17
C LEU A 144 -1.94 21.15 3.80
N GLY A 145 -3.19 20.89 4.16
CA GLY A 145 -4.00 21.82 4.96
C GLY A 145 -5.24 22.34 4.25
N PRO A 146 -5.98 23.23 4.95
CA PRO A 146 -7.27 23.72 4.46
C PRO A 146 -7.18 24.44 3.11
N GLU A 147 -6.15 25.24 2.90
CA GLU A 147 -5.97 25.99 1.65
C GLU A 147 -5.70 25.04 0.46
N SER A 148 -4.97 23.94 0.69
CA SER A 148 -4.84 22.86 -0.33
C SER A 148 -6.21 22.31 -0.68
N HIS A 149 -7.02 21.97 0.32
CA HIS A 149 -8.36 21.46 0.10
C HIS A 149 -9.23 22.44 -0.72
N GLU A 150 -9.24 23.73 -0.37
CA GLU A 150 -9.98 24.75 -1.12
C GLU A 150 -9.53 24.83 -2.59
N ALA A 151 -8.21 24.81 -2.84
CA ALA A 151 -7.66 24.82 -4.19
C ALA A 151 -8.09 23.59 -5.01
N HIS A 152 -8.06 22.40 -4.38
CA HIS A 152 -8.47 21.15 -5.00
C HIS A 152 -9.98 21.08 -5.27
N VAL A 153 -10.83 21.67 -4.42
CA VAL A 153 -12.29 21.81 -4.68
C VAL A 153 -12.54 22.61 -5.96
N VAL A 154 -11.84 23.73 -6.13
CA VAL A 154 -11.95 24.53 -7.36
C VAL A 154 -11.43 23.75 -8.57
N SER A 155 -10.31 23.06 -8.41
CA SER A 155 -9.71 22.21 -9.46
C SER A 155 -10.67 21.16 -9.98
N MET A 156 -11.30 20.40 -9.08
CA MET A 156 -12.25 19.36 -9.46
C MET A 156 -13.49 19.94 -10.16
N ALA A 157 -14.03 21.03 -9.64
CA ALA A 157 -15.15 21.71 -10.26
C ALA A 157 -14.79 22.26 -11.65
N PHE A 158 -13.60 22.85 -11.81
CA PHE A 158 -13.11 23.36 -13.09
C PHE A 158 -12.89 22.24 -14.10
N ARG A 159 -12.27 21.13 -13.69
CA ARG A 159 -12.03 19.96 -14.56
C ARG A 159 -13.33 19.44 -15.16
N GLU A 160 -14.39 19.41 -14.38
CA GLU A 160 -15.68 18.90 -14.85
C GLU A 160 -16.36 19.84 -15.83
N LEU A 161 -16.26 21.15 -15.61
CA LEU A 161 -16.85 22.15 -16.50
C LEU A 161 -16.03 22.39 -17.77
N MET A 162 -14.71 22.27 -17.68
CA MET A 162 -13.76 22.59 -18.75
C MET A 162 -12.62 21.56 -18.84
N PRO A 163 -12.93 20.28 -19.10
CA PRO A 163 -11.93 19.20 -19.08
C PRO A 163 -10.79 19.43 -20.07
N GLU A 164 -11.06 20.06 -21.22
CA GLU A 164 -10.06 20.37 -22.24
C GLU A 164 -9.02 21.41 -21.79
N LYS A 165 -9.33 22.21 -20.76
CA LYS A 165 -8.44 23.23 -20.19
C LYS A 165 -7.83 22.82 -18.84
N TYR A 166 -8.18 21.64 -18.35
CA TYR A 166 -7.70 21.18 -17.04
C TYR A 166 -6.17 21.13 -16.97
N GLY A 167 -5.50 20.64 -18.01
CA GLY A 167 -4.03 20.59 -18.05
C GLY A 167 -3.39 21.98 -17.95
N GLU A 168 -3.99 23.01 -18.57
CA GLU A 168 -3.52 24.40 -18.45
C GLU A 168 -3.77 24.96 -17.05
N PHE A 169 -4.95 24.70 -16.49
CA PHE A 169 -5.28 25.06 -15.13
C PHE A 169 -4.31 24.46 -14.11
N HIS A 170 -4.08 23.14 -14.21
CA HIS A 170 -3.17 22.42 -13.34
C HIS A 170 -1.75 23.01 -13.39
N ARG A 171 -1.23 23.25 -14.61
CA ARG A 171 0.09 23.86 -14.81
C ARG A 171 0.19 25.25 -14.18
N LYS A 172 -0.81 26.10 -14.37
CA LYS A 172 -0.82 27.48 -13.84
C LYS A 172 -0.91 27.47 -12.31
N LEU A 173 -1.74 26.61 -11.73
CA LEU A 173 -1.95 26.58 -10.28
C LEU A 173 -0.75 25.94 -9.57
N LEU A 174 -0.30 24.76 -10.01
CA LEU A 174 0.82 24.06 -9.39
C LEU A 174 2.16 24.77 -9.65
N GLY A 175 2.38 25.27 -10.88
CA GLY A 175 3.59 25.99 -11.29
C GLY A 175 3.63 27.44 -10.81
N GLY A 176 2.53 27.97 -10.32
CA GLY A 176 2.42 29.36 -9.84
C GLY A 176 3.30 29.66 -8.63
N GLY A 177 3.62 30.92 -8.46
CA GLY A 177 4.31 31.41 -7.26
C GLY A 177 3.32 31.63 -6.11
N GLY A 178 3.68 31.23 -4.89
CA GLY A 178 2.87 31.43 -3.72
C GLY A 178 2.11 30.17 -3.26
N ARG A 179 1.18 30.36 -2.34
CA ARG A 179 0.34 29.32 -1.80
C ARG A 179 -0.92 29.19 -2.65
N ALA A 180 -1.25 27.96 -3.02
CA ALA A 180 -2.50 27.67 -3.69
C ALA A 180 -3.65 27.59 -2.65
N ASP A 181 -4.70 28.33 -2.89
CA ASP A 181 -5.93 28.39 -2.10
C ASP A 181 -7.15 28.53 -3.02
N GLY A 182 -8.35 28.61 -2.45
CA GLY A 182 -9.58 28.74 -3.22
C GLY A 182 -9.62 30.03 -4.06
N GLU A 183 -9.02 31.14 -3.59
CA GLU A 183 -9.01 32.42 -4.30
C GLU A 183 -8.09 32.39 -5.52
N SER A 184 -6.87 31.92 -5.35
CA SER A 184 -5.89 31.77 -6.44
C SER A 184 -6.35 30.78 -7.50
N ALA A 185 -6.93 29.66 -7.08
CA ALA A 185 -7.51 28.66 -7.99
C ALA A 185 -8.71 29.23 -8.77
N MET A 186 -9.62 29.95 -8.08
CA MET A 186 -10.76 30.63 -8.72
C MET A 186 -10.29 31.65 -9.74
N LYS A 187 -9.31 32.47 -9.40
CA LYS A 187 -8.74 33.47 -10.32
C LYS A 187 -8.24 32.80 -11.60
N ILE A 188 -7.47 31.71 -11.51
CA ILE A 188 -6.96 31.00 -12.67
C ILE A 188 -8.10 30.39 -13.50
N ALA A 189 -9.13 29.83 -12.84
CA ALA A 189 -10.29 29.27 -13.53
C ALA A 189 -11.02 30.34 -14.36
N LEU A 190 -11.24 31.54 -13.80
CA LEU A 190 -11.88 32.65 -14.49
C LEU A 190 -11.02 33.21 -15.64
N GLU A 191 -9.69 33.30 -15.47
CA GLU A 191 -8.76 33.66 -16.53
C GLU A 191 -8.80 32.68 -17.72
N LEU A 192 -9.07 31.41 -17.43
CA LEU A 192 -9.25 30.37 -18.43
C LEU A 192 -10.66 30.34 -19.06
N GLY A 193 -11.56 31.20 -18.59
CA GLY A 193 -12.89 31.43 -19.17
C GLY A 193 -14.01 30.64 -18.51
N ALA A 194 -13.81 30.11 -17.29
CA ALA A 194 -14.91 29.50 -16.55
C ALA A 194 -15.95 30.56 -16.16
N ASP A 195 -17.23 30.17 -16.18
CA ASP A 195 -18.32 30.97 -15.61
C ASP A 195 -18.29 30.84 -14.08
N GLU A 196 -18.20 32.00 -13.40
CA GLU A 196 -18.07 32.01 -11.94
C GLU A 196 -19.27 31.41 -11.23
N ALA A 197 -20.49 31.67 -11.73
CA ALA A 197 -21.71 31.16 -11.07
C ALA A 197 -21.79 29.63 -11.18
N GLN A 198 -21.50 29.09 -12.37
CA GLN A 198 -21.46 27.64 -12.58
C GLN A 198 -20.36 26.97 -11.77
N LEU A 199 -19.17 27.59 -11.70
CA LEU A 199 -18.04 27.08 -10.94
C LEU A 199 -18.36 27.02 -9.44
N ARG A 200 -18.93 28.11 -8.88
CA ARG A 200 -19.36 28.14 -7.47
C ARG A 200 -20.49 27.16 -7.15
N GLU A 201 -21.40 26.92 -8.11
CA GLU A 201 -22.43 25.90 -7.95
C GLU A 201 -21.80 24.50 -7.93
N ARG A 202 -20.90 24.22 -8.87
CA ARG A 202 -20.23 22.91 -8.95
C ARG A 202 -19.34 22.63 -7.73
N MET A 203 -18.66 23.60 -7.19
CA MET A 203 -17.88 23.49 -5.95
C MET A 203 -18.70 23.03 -4.73
N ARG A 204 -20.01 23.15 -4.77
CA ARG A 204 -20.91 22.69 -3.68
C ARG A 204 -21.38 21.26 -3.86
N ASP A 205 -21.00 20.63 -4.95
CA ASP A 205 -21.42 19.26 -5.20
C ASP A 205 -20.81 18.29 -4.17
N PRO A 206 -21.63 17.51 -3.46
CA PRO A 206 -21.14 16.54 -2.49
C PRO A 206 -20.28 15.43 -3.11
N GLU A 207 -20.33 15.23 -4.43
CA GLU A 207 -19.48 14.26 -5.12
C GLU A 207 -17.99 14.64 -5.08
N ILE A 208 -17.66 15.95 -5.01
CA ILE A 208 -16.28 16.41 -4.84
C ILE A 208 -15.70 15.88 -3.51
N GLU A 209 -16.42 16.03 -2.42
CA GLU A 209 -16.00 15.51 -1.12
C GLU A 209 -15.98 13.96 -1.09
N ALA A 210 -16.90 13.34 -1.81
CA ALA A 210 -16.91 11.89 -1.97
C ALA A 210 -15.69 11.39 -2.74
N ALA A 211 -15.26 12.12 -3.77
CA ALA A 211 -14.05 11.81 -4.54
C ALA A 211 -12.78 11.94 -3.70
N PHE A 212 -12.64 12.98 -2.88
CA PHE A 212 -11.52 13.09 -1.95
C PHE A 212 -11.46 11.91 -0.97
N ARG A 213 -12.60 11.53 -0.37
CA ARG A 213 -12.62 10.34 0.50
C ARG A 213 -12.15 9.08 -0.22
N LYS A 214 -12.60 8.85 -1.46
CA LYS A 214 -12.15 7.71 -2.27
C LYS A 214 -10.64 7.77 -2.53
N THR A 215 -10.10 8.96 -2.80
CA THR A 215 -8.66 9.15 -3.00
C THR A 215 -7.87 8.89 -1.71
N TYR A 216 -8.34 9.35 -0.55
CA TYR A 216 -7.71 9.07 0.74
C TYR A 216 -7.74 7.58 1.09
N GLU A 217 -8.88 6.91 0.91
CA GLU A 217 -9.01 5.47 1.12
C GLU A 217 -8.10 4.66 0.18
N LEU A 218 -7.99 5.10 -1.07
CA LEU A 218 -7.09 4.49 -2.04
C LEU A 218 -5.62 4.68 -1.64
N ALA A 219 -5.25 5.91 -1.25
CA ALA A 219 -3.90 6.22 -0.78
C ALA A 219 -3.51 5.35 0.43
N ASP A 220 -4.43 5.19 1.39
CA ASP A 220 -4.21 4.33 2.56
C ASP A 220 -3.97 2.86 2.16
N ARG A 221 -4.79 2.30 1.27
CA ARG A 221 -4.60 0.93 0.74
C ARG A 221 -3.27 0.73 0.03
N LEU A 222 -2.80 1.77 -0.69
CA LEU A 222 -1.52 1.78 -1.40
C LEU A 222 -0.35 2.20 -0.51
N GLN A 223 -0.60 2.52 0.77
CA GLN A 223 0.37 3.04 1.73
C GLN A 223 1.04 4.35 1.26
N ILE A 224 0.31 5.16 0.52
CA ILE A 224 0.74 6.47 0.06
C ILE A 224 0.45 7.48 1.17
N THR A 225 1.52 8.06 1.74
CA THR A 225 1.45 9.01 2.86
C THR A 225 1.94 10.40 2.52
N GLY A 226 2.34 10.63 1.27
CA GLY A 226 2.92 11.92 0.85
C GLY A 226 2.82 12.13 -0.66
N THR A 227 3.13 13.36 -1.07
CA THR A 227 3.10 13.81 -2.47
C THR A 227 4.46 14.35 -2.94
N PRO A 228 4.81 14.20 -4.22
CA PRO A 228 4.13 13.34 -5.16
C PRO A 228 4.35 11.87 -4.85
N SER A 229 3.37 11.01 -5.17
CA SER A 229 3.54 9.56 -5.22
C SER A 229 2.91 9.07 -6.51
N TYR A 230 3.48 8.02 -7.09
CA TYR A 230 3.04 7.53 -8.40
C TYR A 230 2.63 6.07 -8.33
N VAL A 231 1.69 5.69 -9.21
CA VAL A 231 1.44 4.28 -9.55
C VAL A 231 1.75 4.11 -11.02
N ILE A 232 2.67 3.20 -11.34
CA ILE A 232 3.12 2.91 -12.71
C ILE A 232 3.14 1.39 -12.87
N GLY A 233 2.32 0.85 -13.74
CA GLY A 233 2.16 -0.60 -13.86
C GLY A 233 1.71 -1.24 -12.54
N GLN A 234 2.57 -2.03 -11.93
CA GLN A 234 2.32 -2.74 -10.68
C GLN A 234 3.14 -2.23 -9.49
N GLU A 235 3.67 -1.01 -9.59
CA GLU A 235 4.53 -0.43 -8.55
C GLU A 235 3.98 0.89 -8.04
N VAL A 236 4.17 1.14 -6.73
CA VAL A 236 4.03 2.46 -6.11
C VAL A 236 5.43 3.07 -6.01
N VAL A 237 5.58 4.29 -6.53
CA VAL A 237 6.84 5.05 -6.53
C VAL A 237 6.64 6.29 -5.68
N PHE A 238 7.53 6.53 -4.72
CA PHE A 238 7.39 7.63 -3.76
C PHE A 238 8.37 8.76 -4.06
N GLY A 239 7.87 9.99 -4.04
CA GLY A 239 8.66 11.20 -4.14
C GLY A 239 8.98 11.64 -5.56
N ALA A 240 9.53 12.85 -5.70
CA ALA A 240 9.96 13.45 -6.98
C ALA A 240 11.36 12.93 -7.36
N LEU A 241 11.42 11.77 -7.97
CA LEU A 241 12.67 11.07 -8.31
C LEU A 241 13.29 11.54 -9.63
N GLY A 242 12.63 12.44 -10.36
CA GLY A 242 13.10 13.00 -11.63
C GLY A 242 12.67 12.20 -12.86
N LYS A 243 12.77 12.87 -14.01
CA LYS A 243 12.33 12.35 -15.31
C LYS A 243 12.95 10.99 -15.66
N ASP A 244 14.26 10.84 -15.47
CA ASP A 244 14.98 9.64 -15.91
C ASP A 244 14.47 8.39 -15.17
N HIS A 245 14.28 8.50 -13.86
CA HIS A 245 13.75 7.40 -13.06
C HIS A 245 12.29 7.03 -13.44
N LEU A 246 11.46 8.05 -13.69
CA LEU A 246 10.09 7.81 -14.17
C LEU A 246 10.10 7.15 -15.56
N SER A 247 11.00 7.57 -16.46
CA SER A 247 11.17 6.92 -17.78
C SER A 247 11.52 5.45 -17.67
N GLU A 248 12.45 5.08 -16.79
CA GLU A 248 12.80 3.67 -16.53
C GLU A 248 11.59 2.85 -16.08
N LYS A 249 10.77 3.42 -15.19
CA LYS A 249 9.54 2.76 -14.72
C LYS A 249 8.47 2.62 -15.81
N ILE A 250 8.32 3.64 -16.65
CA ILE A 250 7.40 3.61 -17.80
C ILE A 250 7.83 2.54 -18.80
N GLU A 251 9.12 2.48 -19.14
CA GLU A 251 9.66 1.46 -20.04
C GLU A 251 9.49 0.04 -19.46
N SER A 252 9.69 -0.13 -18.16
CA SER A 252 9.47 -1.40 -17.47
C SER A 252 8.01 -1.83 -17.48
N ALA A 253 7.08 -0.89 -17.40
CA ALA A 253 5.64 -1.17 -17.43
C ALA A 253 5.12 -1.56 -18.82
N ARG A 254 5.89 -1.28 -19.90
CA ARG A 254 5.58 -1.68 -21.30
C ARG A 254 5.99 -3.11 -21.64
N GLN A 255 6.84 -3.75 -20.81
CA GLN A 255 7.37 -5.10 -21.04
C GLN A 255 6.45 -6.17 -20.46
#